data_455c81c67d77ff755047f41d15962668
#
_entry.id   455c81c67d77ff755047f41d15962668
#
_cell.length_a   1.000
_cell.length_b   1.000
_cell.length_c   1.000
_cell.angle_alpha   90.00
_cell.angle_beta   90.00
_cell.angle_gamma   90.00
#
_symmetry.space_group_name_H-M   'P 1'
#
loop_
_entity.id
_entity.type
_entity.pdbx_description
1 polymer ?
#
loop_
_entity_poly.entity_id
_entity_poly.type
_entity_poly.pdbx_seq_one_letter_code
_entity_poly.pdbx_strand_id
1 'polypeptide(L)'
;MKTLYKMYEHLNWANSRILQRIQIGKGAAREARKLFSHLLFAEKVWFMRLKGEDYSSLNIWCELDIEECEILVKENKEMIRDYFTYLEDGILDKEIVYKNSKGIEYISSIREILTHVALHGHYHRGQINLLLRTNDLEPVELDFITWTR
;
A
#
# COMPACT_ATOMS: atom_id res chain seq x y z
N MET A 1 11.36 -12.88 -8.81
CA MET A 1 11.87 -11.78 -7.98
C MET A 1 11.91 -10.42 -8.69
N LYS A 2 12.62 -10.24 -9.82
CA LYS A 2 12.82 -8.93 -10.49
C LYS A 2 11.54 -8.14 -10.78
N THR A 3 10.49 -8.79 -11.32
CA THR A 3 9.21 -8.12 -11.60
C THR A 3 8.52 -7.68 -10.32
N LEU A 4 8.49 -8.54 -9.30
CA LEU A 4 7.90 -8.24 -8.01
C LEU A 4 8.59 -7.03 -7.35
N TYR A 5 9.92 -7.00 -7.36
CA TYR A 5 10.69 -5.85 -6.88
C TYR A 5 10.28 -4.55 -7.60
N LYS A 6 10.22 -4.56 -8.94
CA LYS A 6 9.76 -3.40 -9.72
C LYS A 6 8.33 -2.98 -9.39
N MET A 7 7.42 -3.92 -9.10
CA MET A 7 6.06 -3.59 -8.68
C MET A 7 6.06 -2.80 -7.37
N TYR A 8 6.97 -3.11 -6.44
CA TYR A 8 7.07 -2.40 -5.17
C TYR A 8 7.82 -1.06 -5.28
N GLU A 9 8.79 -0.93 -6.16
CA GLU A 9 9.35 0.38 -6.51
C GLU A 9 8.28 1.30 -7.09
N HIS A 10 7.46 0.78 -8.01
CA HIS A 10 6.31 1.49 -8.56
C HIS A 10 5.27 1.84 -7.48
N LEU A 11 4.94 0.92 -6.56
CA LEU A 11 4.02 1.15 -5.45
C LEU A 11 4.49 2.33 -4.59
N ASN A 12 5.75 2.37 -4.20
CA ASN A 12 6.32 3.46 -3.41
C ASN A 12 6.30 4.79 -4.16
N TRP A 13 6.63 4.78 -5.45
CA TRP A 13 6.53 5.96 -6.31
C TRP A 13 5.08 6.44 -6.44
N ALA A 14 4.13 5.53 -6.69
CA ALA A 14 2.72 5.84 -6.83
C ALA A 14 2.12 6.43 -5.54
N ASN A 15 2.45 5.87 -4.37
CA ASN A 15 2.02 6.42 -3.08
C ASN A 15 2.53 7.84 -2.87
N SER A 16 3.78 8.13 -3.23
CA SER A 16 4.35 9.48 -3.13
C SER A 16 3.63 10.47 -4.06
N ARG A 17 3.24 10.04 -5.27
CA ARG A 17 2.48 10.87 -6.23
C ARG A 17 1.07 11.17 -5.74
N ILE A 18 0.37 10.17 -5.17
CA ILE A 18 -0.95 10.36 -4.56
C ILE A 18 -0.87 11.32 -3.37
N LEU A 19 0.11 11.15 -2.47
CA LEU A 19 0.32 12.03 -1.34
C LEU A 19 0.46 13.50 -1.78
N GLN A 20 1.33 13.78 -2.76
CA GLN A 20 1.52 15.12 -3.31
C GLN A 20 0.21 15.72 -3.84
N ARG A 21 -0.61 14.92 -4.53
CA ARG A 21 -1.90 15.39 -5.06
C ARG A 21 -2.89 15.71 -3.95
N ILE A 22 -2.95 14.89 -2.90
CA ILE A 22 -3.81 15.12 -1.73
C ILE A 22 -3.36 16.38 -0.97
N GLN A 23 -2.06 16.60 -0.81
CA GLN A 23 -1.50 17.80 -0.18
C GLN A 23 -1.92 19.08 -0.93
N ILE A 24 -1.87 19.07 -2.27
CA ILE A 24 -2.33 20.20 -3.10
C ILE A 24 -3.84 20.41 -2.96
N GLY A 25 -4.62 19.34 -2.95
CA GLY A 25 -6.08 19.38 -2.88
C GLY A 25 -6.64 19.80 -1.52
N LYS A 26 -5.85 19.79 -0.47
CA LYS A 26 -6.25 20.17 0.90
C LYS A 26 -7.58 19.52 1.31
N GLY A 27 -8.53 20.30 1.82
CA GLY A 27 -9.83 19.81 2.27
C GLY A 27 -10.72 19.20 1.17
N ALA A 28 -10.57 19.63 -0.08
CA ALA A 28 -11.32 19.04 -1.22
C ALA A 28 -10.96 17.57 -1.50
N ALA A 29 -9.80 17.10 -1.03
CA ALA A 29 -9.35 15.74 -1.21
C ALA A 29 -9.67 14.80 -0.03
N ARG A 30 -10.58 15.18 0.89
CA ARG A 30 -10.82 14.43 2.13
C ARG A 30 -11.18 12.96 1.89
N GLU A 31 -12.13 12.66 0.99
CA GLU A 31 -12.54 11.27 0.72
C GLU A 31 -11.41 10.47 0.05
N ALA A 32 -10.65 11.10 -0.84
CA ALA A 32 -9.45 10.50 -1.42
C ALA A 32 -8.40 10.19 -0.33
N ARG A 33 -8.20 11.11 0.62
CA ARG A 33 -7.29 10.93 1.75
C ARG A 33 -7.72 9.80 2.69
N LYS A 34 -9.03 9.67 2.99
CA LYS A 34 -9.57 8.55 3.79
C LYS A 34 -9.25 7.20 3.15
N LEU A 35 -9.47 7.08 1.85
CA LEU A 35 -9.16 5.85 1.13
C LEU A 35 -7.65 5.61 1.03
N PHE A 36 -6.86 6.68 0.92
CA PHE A 36 -5.40 6.59 0.97
C PHE A 36 -4.89 6.14 2.33
N SER A 37 -5.47 6.63 3.43
CA SER A 37 -5.17 6.15 4.79
C SER A 37 -5.42 4.64 4.92
N HIS A 38 -6.57 4.16 4.42
CA HIS A 38 -6.88 2.73 4.40
C HIS A 38 -5.85 1.92 3.61
N LEU A 39 -5.47 2.41 2.42
CA LEU A 39 -4.44 1.78 1.59
C LEU A 39 -3.11 1.63 2.33
N LEU A 40 -2.64 2.70 2.96
CA LEU A 40 -1.36 2.71 3.69
C LEU A 40 -1.38 1.76 4.90
N PHE A 41 -2.48 1.74 5.68
CA PHE A 41 -2.64 0.80 6.78
C PHE A 41 -2.73 -0.65 6.30
N ALA A 42 -3.41 -0.92 5.20
CA ALA A 42 -3.48 -2.25 4.62
C ALA A 42 -2.09 -2.75 4.20
N GLU A 43 -1.27 -1.92 3.56
CA GLU A 43 0.13 -2.23 3.25
C GLU A 43 0.91 -2.59 4.52
N LYS A 44 0.83 -1.75 5.57
CA LYS A 44 1.50 -1.98 6.85
C LYS A 44 1.10 -3.30 7.49
N VAL A 45 -0.20 -3.58 7.60
CA VAL A 45 -0.73 -4.83 8.18
C VAL A 45 -0.23 -6.06 7.43
N TRP A 46 -0.21 -6.03 6.10
CA TRP A 46 0.27 -7.16 5.32
C TRP A 46 1.77 -7.44 5.52
N PHE A 47 2.59 -6.38 5.62
CA PHE A 47 4.02 -6.55 5.92
C PHE A 47 4.26 -7.03 7.35
N MET A 48 3.46 -6.58 8.32
CA MET A 48 3.52 -7.12 9.70
C MET A 48 3.16 -8.61 9.72
N ARG A 49 2.15 -9.04 8.96
CA ARG A 49 1.82 -10.47 8.78
C ARG A 49 2.99 -11.27 8.20
N LEU A 50 3.63 -10.75 7.16
CA LEU A 50 4.80 -11.37 6.53
C LEU A 50 5.98 -11.51 7.50
N LYS A 51 6.12 -10.58 8.46
CA LYS A 51 7.17 -10.56 9.48
C LYS A 51 6.80 -11.31 10.76
N GLY A 52 5.54 -11.76 10.89
CA GLY A 52 5.03 -12.39 12.12
C GLY A 52 4.87 -11.41 13.29
N GLU A 53 4.73 -10.11 13.01
CA GLU A 53 4.52 -9.07 14.01
C GLU A 53 3.04 -8.96 14.40
N ASP A 54 2.75 -8.49 15.62
CA ASP A 54 1.38 -8.25 16.09
C ASP A 54 0.79 -7.00 15.44
N TYR A 55 -0.30 -7.18 14.70
CA TYR A 55 -1.06 -6.13 14.01
C TYR A 55 -2.47 -5.91 14.60
N SER A 56 -2.79 -6.56 15.70
CA SER A 56 -4.15 -6.56 16.30
C SER A 56 -4.63 -5.18 16.74
N SER A 57 -3.72 -4.27 17.09
CA SER A 57 -4.01 -2.89 17.49
C SER A 57 -4.26 -1.93 16.34
N LEU A 58 -3.98 -2.33 15.09
CA LEU A 58 -4.11 -1.44 13.93
C LEU A 58 -5.55 -1.41 13.39
N ASN A 59 -6.14 -0.23 13.34
CA ASN A 59 -7.41 0.00 12.65
C ASN A 59 -7.14 0.46 11.21
N ILE A 60 -7.31 -0.46 10.26
CA ILE A 60 -7.09 -0.20 8.82
C ILE A 60 -8.07 0.82 8.21
N TRP A 61 -9.10 1.24 8.95
CA TRP A 61 -10.07 2.27 8.55
C TRP A 61 -9.89 3.59 9.31
N CYS A 62 -8.79 3.73 10.06
CA CYS A 62 -8.47 4.98 10.73
C CYS A 62 -8.22 6.08 9.68
N GLU A 63 -8.89 7.21 9.84
CA GLU A 63 -8.66 8.39 8.98
C GLU A 63 -7.44 9.15 9.52
N LEU A 64 -6.40 9.25 8.71
CA LEU A 64 -5.20 10.03 8.97
C LEU A 64 -5.35 11.46 8.44
N ASP A 65 -4.70 12.42 9.08
CA ASP A 65 -4.45 13.72 8.47
C ASP A 65 -3.31 13.66 7.44
N ILE A 66 -2.97 14.80 6.83
CA ILE A 66 -1.96 14.86 5.75
C ILE A 66 -0.56 14.54 6.27
N GLU A 67 -0.21 15.07 7.43
CA GLU A 67 1.08 14.87 8.08
C GLU A 67 1.26 13.41 8.50
N GLU A 68 0.23 12.81 9.07
CA GLU A 68 0.21 11.38 9.42
C GLU A 68 0.32 10.49 8.19
N CYS A 69 -0.35 10.82 7.09
CA CYS A 69 -0.19 10.13 5.80
C CYS A 69 1.26 10.20 5.31
N GLU A 70 1.89 11.38 5.39
CA GLU A 70 3.29 11.55 4.98
C GLU A 70 4.24 10.68 5.81
N ILE A 71 4.04 10.63 7.11
CA ILE A 71 4.83 9.78 8.02
C ILE A 71 4.66 8.31 7.63
N LEU A 72 3.41 7.86 7.45
CA LEU A 72 3.13 6.45 7.15
C LEU A 72 3.64 6.03 5.75
N VAL A 73 3.62 6.92 4.76
CA VAL A 73 4.25 6.68 3.45
C VAL A 73 5.75 6.43 3.61
N LYS A 74 6.45 7.22 4.43
CA LYS A 74 7.88 7.04 4.69
C LYS A 74 8.16 5.73 5.42
N GLU A 75 7.42 5.45 6.50
CA GLU A 75 7.56 4.21 7.27
C GLU A 75 7.32 2.97 6.40
N ASN A 76 6.25 2.95 5.60
CA ASN A 76 5.94 1.83 4.71
C ASN A 76 7.04 1.64 3.66
N LYS A 77 7.56 2.73 3.08
CA LYS A 77 8.66 2.65 2.11
C LYS A 77 9.91 2.01 2.71
N GLU A 78 10.28 2.40 3.93
CA GLU A 78 11.43 1.82 4.64
C GLU A 78 11.19 0.35 4.99
N MET A 79 10.03 0.03 5.54
CA MET A 79 9.62 -1.34 5.88
C MET A 79 9.65 -2.27 4.65
N ILE A 80 9.13 -1.81 3.51
CA ILE A 80 9.14 -2.54 2.25
C ILE A 80 10.58 -2.76 1.77
N ARG A 81 11.40 -1.71 1.73
CA ARG A 81 12.81 -1.79 1.33
C ARG A 81 13.56 -2.81 2.18
N ASP A 82 13.39 -2.73 3.49
CA ASP A 82 14.10 -3.61 4.43
C ASP A 82 13.65 -5.06 4.25
N TYR A 83 12.35 -5.31 4.05
CA TYR A 83 11.83 -6.65 3.76
C TYR A 83 12.45 -7.23 2.48
N PHE A 84 12.51 -6.46 1.40
CA PHE A 84 13.07 -6.90 0.12
C PHE A 84 14.59 -7.08 0.15
N THR A 85 15.31 -6.42 1.07
CA THR A 85 16.76 -6.60 1.24
C THR A 85 17.12 -8.02 1.64
N TYR A 86 16.25 -8.67 2.42
CA TYR A 86 16.49 -10.03 2.94
C TYR A 86 15.62 -11.10 2.25
N LEU A 87 14.82 -10.70 1.26
CA LEU A 87 13.93 -11.60 0.54
C LEU A 87 14.69 -12.35 -0.56
N GLU A 88 14.73 -13.69 -0.45
CA GLU A 88 15.32 -14.57 -1.44
C GLU A 88 14.24 -15.23 -2.30
N ASP A 89 14.54 -15.53 -3.58
CA ASP A 89 13.62 -16.23 -4.48
C ASP A 89 13.13 -17.57 -3.93
N GLY A 90 14.01 -18.29 -3.23
CA GLY A 90 13.73 -19.62 -2.68
C GLY A 90 12.69 -19.66 -1.57
N ILE A 91 12.39 -18.51 -0.93
CA ILE A 91 11.39 -18.47 0.15
C ILE A 91 10.03 -17.92 -0.30
N LEU A 92 9.89 -17.51 -1.55
CA LEU A 92 8.64 -16.91 -2.04
C LEU A 92 7.43 -17.85 -1.93
N ASP A 93 7.63 -19.13 -2.01
CA ASP A 93 6.57 -20.13 -1.93
C ASP A 93 6.37 -20.68 -0.49
N LYS A 94 7.10 -20.10 0.50
CA LYS A 94 6.86 -20.38 1.91
C LYS A 94 5.49 -19.87 2.34
N GLU A 95 4.76 -20.71 3.06
CA GLU A 95 3.43 -20.39 3.60
C GLU A 95 3.52 -19.53 4.86
N ILE A 96 2.62 -18.57 4.95
CA ILE A 96 2.39 -17.69 6.09
C ILE A 96 0.97 -17.92 6.59
N VAL A 97 0.83 -18.20 7.88
CA VAL A 97 -0.45 -18.30 8.58
C VAL A 97 -0.80 -16.92 9.16
N TYR A 98 -1.99 -16.44 8.87
CA TYR A 98 -2.46 -15.14 9.38
C TYR A 98 -3.97 -15.17 9.68
N LYS A 99 -4.45 -14.20 10.47
CA LYS A 99 -5.88 -14.04 10.77
C LYS A 99 -6.43 -12.78 10.11
N ASN A 100 -7.67 -12.85 9.65
CA ASN A 100 -8.41 -11.66 9.24
C ASN A 100 -8.95 -10.88 10.44
N SER A 101 -9.64 -9.76 10.18
CA SER A 101 -10.27 -8.92 11.23
C SER A 101 -11.36 -9.63 12.03
N LYS A 102 -11.86 -10.77 11.55
CA LYS A 102 -12.86 -11.62 12.25
C LYS A 102 -12.22 -12.78 13.02
N GLY A 103 -10.88 -12.84 13.08
CA GLY A 103 -10.15 -13.92 13.74
C GLY A 103 -10.08 -15.24 12.95
N ILE A 104 -10.58 -15.27 11.71
CA ILE A 104 -10.52 -16.45 10.85
C ILE A 104 -9.11 -16.60 10.30
N GLU A 105 -8.56 -17.81 10.46
CA GLU A 105 -7.22 -18.14 10.02
C GLU A 105 -7.18 -18.52 8.53
N TYR A 106 -6.14 -18.05 7.86
CA TYR A 106 -5.83 -18.32 6.45
C TYR A 106 -4.37 -18.66 6.28
N ILE A 107 -4.07 -19.34 5.19
CA ILE A 107 -2.71 -19.67 4.77
C ILE A 107 -2.52 -19.15 3.34
N SER A 108 -1.42 -18.44 3.10
CA SER A 108 -1.03 -17.99 1.76
C SER A 108 0.49 -17.96 1.66
N SER A 109 1.02 -18.14 0.46
CA SER A 109 2.44 -18.00 0.21
C SER A 109 2.89 -16.53 0.29
N ILE A 110 4.17 -16.29 0.58
CA ILE A 110 4.77 -14.95 0.53
C ILE A 110 4.52 -14.32 -0.84
N ARG A 111 4.67 -15.09 -1.92
CA ARG A 111 4.40 -14.65 -3.31
C ARG A 111 2.97 -14.12 -3.49
N GLU A 112 1.97 -14.89 -3.02
CA GLU A 112 0.56 -14.50 -3.12
C GLU A 112 0.27 -13.24 -2.31
N ILE A 113 0.79 -13.14 -1.08
CA ILE A 113 0.62 -11.95 -0.24
C ILE A 113 1.24 -10.72 -0.91
N LEU A 114 2.48 -10.81 -1.37
CA LEU A 114 3.15 -9.70 -2.04
C LEU A 114 2.42 -9.30 -3.34
N THR A 115 1.96 -10.26 -4.13
CA THR A 115 1.15 -9.98 -5.32
C THR A 115 -0.16 -9.30 -4.95
N HIS A 116 -0.86 -9.79 -3.93
CA HIS A 116 -2.10 -9.19 -3.43
C HIS A 116 -1.89 -7.73 -3.02
N VAL A 117 -0.86 -7.41 -2.23
CA VAL A 117 -0.60 -6.04 -1.76
C VAL A 117 -0.38 -5.09 -2.93
N ALA A 118 0.38 -5.50 -3.94
CA ALA A 118 0.62 -4.68 -5.13
C ALA A 118 -0.68 -4.42 -5.93
N LEU A 119 -1.50 -5.46 -6.15
CA LEU A 119 -2.78 -5.36 -6.86
C LEU A 119 -3.82 -4.58 -6.06
N HIS A 120 -3.94 -4.82 -4.76
CA HIS A 120 -4.83 -4.11 -3.85
C HIS A 120 -4.52 -2.61 -3.83
N GLY A 121 -3.23 -2.27 -3.75
CA GLY A 121 -2.80 -0.88 -3.84
C GLY A 121 -3.16 -0.23 -5.17
N HIS A 122 -2.95 -0.91 -6.28
CA HIS A 122 -3.30 -0.40 -7.60
C HIS A 122 -4.81 -0.18 -7.76
N TYR A 123 -5.63 -1.13 -7.29
CA TYR A 123 -7.09 -1.02 -7.28
C TYR A 123 -7.57 0.21 -6.52
N HIS A 124 -7.08 0.43 -5.30
CA HIS A 124 -7.48 1.59 -4.50
C HIS A 124 -6.96 2.92 -5.06
N ARG A 125 -5.78 2.96 -5.66
CA ARG A 125 -5.27 4.16 -6.32
C ARG A 125 -6.14 4.57 -7.53
N GLY A 126 -6.72 3.60 -8.24
CA GLY A 126 -7.72 3.88 -9.27
C GLY A 126 -8.98 4.54 -8.71
N GLN A 127 -9.47 4.06 -7.56
CA GLN A 127 -10.61 4.67 -6.84
C GLN A 127 -10.27 6.06 -6.30
N ILE A 128 -9.05 6.27 -5.77
CA ILE A 128 -8.57 7.58 -5.33
C ILE A 128 -8.57 8.57 -6.50
N ASN A 129 -8.09 8.15 -7.68
CA ASN A 129 -8.12 8.98 -8.88
C ASN A 129 -9.56 9.37 -9.29
N LEU A 130 -10.52 8.48 -9.14
CA LEU A 130 -11.93 8.81 -9.36
C LEU A 130 -12.41 9.87 -8.37
N LEU A 131 -12.10 9.70 -7.07
CA LEU A 131 -12.45 10.66 -6.03
C LEU A 131 -11.78 12.03 -6.23
N LEU A 132 -10.53 12.07 -6.68
CA LEU A 132 -9.86 13.32 -7.04
C LEU A 132 -10.63 14.04 -8.16
N ARG A 133 -10.98 13.31 -9.22
CA ARG A 133 -11.69 13.85 -10.39
C ARG A 133 -13.08 14.38 -10.02
N THR A 134 -13.83 13.70 -9.17
CA THR A 134 -15.15 14.15 -8.71
C THR A 134 -15.11 15.36 -7.78
N ASN A 135 -13.94 15.75 -7.30
CA ASN A 135 -13.70 16.95 -6.49
C ASN A 135 -12.88 18.02 -7.26
N ASP A 136 -12.94 18.01 -8.59
CA ASP A 136 -12.28 18.96 -9.47
C ASP A 136 -10.74 19.02 -9.28
N LEU A 137 -10.17 17.91 -8.83
CA LEU A 137 -8.72 17.73 -8.73
C LEU A 137 -8.21 16.86 -9.88
N GLU A 138 -7.05 17.20 -10.38
CA GLU A 138 -6.42 16.44 -11.45
C GLU A 138 -5.98 15.06 -10.95
N PRO A 139 -6.35 13.96 -11.63
CA PRO A 139 -5.89 12.62 -11.28
C PRO A 139 -4.38 12.47 -11.51
N VAL A 140 -3.82 11.44 -10.91
CA VAL A 140 -2.39 11.11 -11.04
C VAL A 140 -2.21 9.99 -12.07
N GLU A 141 -1.33 10.16 -13.03
CA GLU A 141 -0.94 9.06 -13.91
C GLU A 141 -0.09 8.06 -13.12
N LEU A 142 -0.53 6.79 -13.10
CA LEU A 142 0.04 5.74 -12.25
C LEU A 142 0.28 4.43 -13.01
N ASP A 143 0.27 4.47 -14.35
CA ASP A 143 0.46 3.27 -15.16
C ASP A 143 1.86 2.69 -14.97
N PHE A 144 1.92 1.42 -14.60
CA PHE A 144 3.16 0.70 -14.37
C PHE A 144 4.07 0.72 -15.62
N ILE A 145 3.49 0.49 -16.80
CA ILE A 145 4.28 0.46 -18.04
C ILE A 145 4.85 1.84 -18.40
N THR A 146 4.12 2.91 -18.11
CA THR A 146 4.61 4.29 -18.33
C THR A 146 5.76 4.60 -17.37
N TRP A 147 5.65 4.19 -16.11
CA TRP A 147 6.70 4.37 -15.10
C TRP A 147 8.00 3.59 -15.44
N THR A 148 7.91 2.44 -16.12
CA THR A 148 9.08 1.61 -16.46
C THR A 148 9.88 2.11 -17.68
N ARG A 149 9.40 3.11 -18.39
CA ARG A 149 10.05 3.69 -19.58
C ARG A 149 10.98 4.83 -19.19
#